data_e5ed7bae3af20fd204bad5e778a82c06
#
_entry.id   e5ed7bae3af20fd204bad5e778a82c06
#
_cell.length_a   1.000
_cell.length_b   1.000
_cell.length_c   1.000
_cell.angle_alpha   90.00
_cell.angle_beta   90.00
_cell.angle_gamma   90.00
#
_symmetry.space_group_name_H-M   'P 1'
#
loop_
_entity.id
_entity.type
_entity.pdbx_description
1 polymer ?
#
loop_
_entity_poly.entity_id
_entity_poly.type
_entity_poly.pdbx_seq_one_letter_code
_entity_poly.pdbx_strand_id
1 'polypeptide(L)'
;MKKIINTPETIVREMCKGFVLANPTLEFVEKYKIVKKKNIDKNKVSLISGGGSGHEPAHAGFVGKGMLDAAVCGDVFASPSQVQVYQAIKATASDKGTLLIIKNYSGDMMNFQSAAYLAEMDNITVDYVKVEDDIAVQDSLYTVGRRGVAGTVFVHKIAGAAAQKGLELAEVKRIAQKAADNVRSLGFAFTSCTVPAKGTPTFELAEDEMEYGVGIHGEPGIRREKIATADELAHRMVEALVDDLKLADNDEVAVLVNGFGSTPLMELNVLNYAVNKELANKNLKPVRIIVGNYMTSIDMAGASVSLLKLDEELKSYLVAPVETPSLKINENEEDVDMSLVAKQDENKVVKEVSFDVETDLAYADVEIGRAHV
;
A
#
# COMPACT_ATOMS: atom_id res chain seq x y z
N MET A 1 18.26 -20.32 -1.94
CA MET A 1 17.51 -19.10 -1.61
C MET A 1 18.40 -18.16 -0.82
N LYS A 2 18.50 -16.88 -1.24
CA LYS A 2 19.31 -15.85 -0.55
C LYS A 2 18.35 -14.92 0.20
N LYS A 3 18.03 -15.22 1.47
CA LYS A 3 17.15 -14.43 2.34
C LYS A 3 17.72 -14.37 3.76
N ILE A 4 17.52 -13.26 4.44
CA ILE A 4 17.91 -13.06 5.85
C ILE A 4 16.81 -13.64 6.74
N ILE A 5 16.79 -14.94 6.88
CA ILE A 5 15.85 -15.68 7.74
C ILE A 5 16.58 -16.82 8.44
N ASN A 6 16.05 -17.29 9.57
CA ASN A 6 16.52 -18.52 10.21
C ASN A 6 15.85 -19.73 9.55
N THR A 7 14.53 -19.84 9.67
CA THR A 7 13.74 -20.89 9.01
C THR A 7 12.43 -20.34 8.45
N PRO A 8 11.83 -20.97 7.43
CA PRO A 8 10.51 -20.55 6.93
C PRO A 8 9.41 -20.59 7.99
N GLU A 9 9.50 -21.51 8.96
CA GLU A 9 8.47 -21.70 10.00
C GLU A 9 8.51 -20.60 11.07
N THR A 10 9.68 -20.00 11.32
CA THR A 10 9.84 -18.99 12.38
C THR A 10 9.75 -17.55 11.88
N ILE A 11 9.87 -17.35 10.56
CA ILE A 11 10.03 -16.01 9.93
C ILE A 11 9.01 -14.98 10.40
N VAL A 12 7.73 -15.33 10.43
CA VAL A 12 6.66 -14.37 10.80
C VAL A 12 6.75 -13.98 12.27
N ARG A 13 7.02 -14.94 13.17
CA ARG A 13 7.16 -14.64 14.61
C ARG A 13 8.39 -13.82 14.91
N GLU A 14 9.49 -14.15 14.29
CA GLU A 14 10.76 -13.42 14.46
C GLU A 14 10.64 -11.99 13.88
N MET A 15 10.04 -11.84 12.71
CA MET A 15 9.74 -10.56 12.10
C MET A 15 8.86 -9.70 13.03
N CYS A 16 7.75 -10.23 13.55
CA CYS A 16 6.88 -9.48 14.46
C CYS A 16 7.60 -9.07 15.75
N LYS A 17 8.44 -9.96 16.32
CA LYS A 17 9.25 -9.62 17.49
C LYS A 17 10.24 -8.49 17.19
N GLY A 18 10.98 -8.60 16.10
CA GLY A 18 11.91 -7.56 15.65
C GLY A 18 11.22 -6.24 15.40
N PHE A 19 10.06 -6.29 14.76
CA PHE A 19 9.24 -5.10 14.48
C PHE A 19 8.79 -4.38 15.75
N VAL A 20 8.25 -5.11 16.73
CA VAL A 20 7.78 -4.52 18.00
C VAL A 20 8.93 -4.03 18.87
N LEU A 21 10.11 -4.68 18.83
CA LEU A 21 11.32 -4.16 19.50
C LEU A 21 11.71 -2.76 18.99
N ALA A 22 11.56 -2.51 17.70
CA ALA A 22 11.84 -1.21 17.10
C ALA A 22 10.69 -0.18 17.32
N ASN A 23 9.51 -0.62 17.75
CA ASN A 23 8.31 0.22 17.90
C ASN A 23 7.70 0.05 19.29
N PRO A 24 8.24 0.71 20.32
CA PRO A 24 7.91 0.46 21.73
C PRO A 24 6.48 0.84 22.14
N THR A 25 5.71 1.53 21.30
CA THR A 25 4.28 1.82 21.49
C THR A 25 3.38 0.64 21.15
N LEU A 26 3.94 -0.38 20.51
CA LEU A 26 3.25 -1.60 20.09
C LEU A 26 3.60 -2.77 21.00
N GLU A 27 2.75 -3.80 20.96
CA GLU A 27 3.01 -5.09 21.60
C GLU A 27 2.67 -6.24 20.65
N PHE A 28 3.30 -7.38 20.87
CA PHE A 28 3.09 -8.61 20.09
C PHE A 28 2.46 -9.70 20.95
N VAL A 29 1.24 -10.10 20.58
CA VAL A 29 0.56 -11.27 21.18
C VAL A 29 1.02 -12.51 20.42
N GLU A 30 2.14 -13.08 20.83
CA GLU A 30 2.88 -14.11 20.09
C GLU A 30 2.05 -15.34 19.74
N LYS A 31 1.20 -15.82 20.66
CA LYS A 31 0.37 -17.02 20.46
C LYS A 31 -0.52 -16.90 19.22
N TYR A 32 -1.01 -15.71 18.93
CA TYR A 32 -1.96 -15.44 17.86
C TYR A 32 -1.37 -14.59 16.73
N LYS A 33 -0.08 -14.28 16.78
CA LYS A 33 0.62 -13.42 15.80
C LYS A 33 -0.10 -12.07 15.58
N ILE A 34 -0.50 -11.40 16.66
CA ILE A 34 -1.17 -10.11 16.62
C ILE A 34 -0.20 -9.01 17.04
N VAL A 35 -0.02 -8.00 16.18
CA VAL A 35 0.64 -6.75 16.53
C VAL A 35 -0.44 -5.72 16.82
N LYS A 36 -0.43 -5.12 18.02
CA LYS A 36 -1.43 -4.13 18.42
C LYS A 36 -0.82 -2.97 19.21
N LYS A 37 -1.57 -1.89 19.34
CA LYS A 37 -1.20 -0.81 20.27
C LYS A 37 -1.21 -1.32 21.71
N LYS A 38 -0.25 -0.89 22.51
CA LYS A 38 -0.23 -1.15 23.96
C LYS A 38 -1.46 -0.56 24.65
N ASN A 39 -1.78 0.69 24.29
CA ASN A 39 -2.88 1.45 24.86
C ASN A 39 -4.02 1.52 23.84
N ILE A 40 -5.12 0.83 24.12
CA ILE A 40 -6.34 0.85 23.33
C ILE A 40 -7.27 1.92 23.87
N ASP A 41 -7.69 2.85 23.01
CA ASP A 41 -8.74 3.81 23.32
C ASP A 41 -10.11 3.15 23.15
N LYS A 42 -10.81 2.95 24.26
CA LYS A 42 -12.13 2.30 24.29
C LYS A 42 -13.27 3.23 23.85
N ASN A 43 -13.03 4.51 23.74
CA ASN A 43 -14.04 5.51 23.37
C ASN A 43 -14.14 5.76 21.87
N LYS A 44 -13.39 5.03 21.05
CA LYS A 44 -13.44 5.11 19.59
C LYS A 44 -13.62 3.71 18.97
N VAL A 45 -14.10 3.65 17.74
CA VAL A 45 -14.14 2.41 16.97
C VAL A 45 -12.75 1.79 16.86
N SER A 46 -12.61 0.52 17.22
CA SER A 46 -11.39 -0.25 17.03
C SER A 46 -11.25 -0.68 15.57
N LEU A 47 -10.09 -0.48 14.99
CA LEU A 47 -9.81 -0.83 13.59
C LEU A 47 -8.82 -1.98 13.52
N ILE A 48 -9.20 -3.05 12.86
CA ILE A 48 -8.38 -4.25 12.68
C ILE A 48 -8.28 -4.60 11.20
N SER A 49 -7.10 -4.95 10.78
CA SER A 49 -6.85 -5.58 9.50
C SER A 49 -5.84 -6.69 9.64
N GLY A 50 -5.50 -7.35 8.55
CA GLY A 50 -4.54 -8.44 8.54
C GLY A 50 -4.59 -9.17 7.20
N GLY A 51 -3.93 -10.30 7.19
CA GLY A 51 -3.78 -11.16 6.03
C GLY A 51 -2.49 -11.95 6.10
N GLY A 52 -2.10 -12.60 5.01
CA GLY A 52 -0.80 -13.24 4.90
C GLY A 52 0.34 -12.24 5.12
N SER A 53 1.43 -12.70 5.75
CA SER A 53 2.70 -11.97 5.80
C SER A 53 3.41 -12.04 4.44
N GLY A 54 4.40 -11.17 4.21
CA GLY A 54 5.08 -11.03 2.92
C GLY A 54 4.69 -9.75 2.18
N HIS A 55 3.82 -8.93 2.78
CA HIS A 55 3.36 -7.64 2.25
C HIS A 55 3.89 -6.45 3.05
N GLU A 56 4.86 -6.68 3.92
CA GLU A 56 5.36 -5.66 4.84
C GLU A 56 5.70 -4.35 4.11
N PRO A 57 5.32 -3.23 4.75
CA PRO A 57 4.88 -3.03 6.12
C PRO A 57 3.40 -3.35 6.39
N ALA A 58 2.60 -3.73 5.39
CA ALA A 58 1.20 -4.11 5.62
C ALA A 58 1.11 -5.43 6.42
N HIS A 59 0.31 -5.52 7.48
CA HIS A 59 -0.50 -4.44 8.00
C HIS A 59 0.06 -3.89 9.33
N ALA A 60 1.04 -4.56 9.95
CA ALA A 60 1.62 -4.19 11.25
C ALA A 60 2.21 -2.76 11.26
N GLY A 61 2.83 -2.34 10.15
CA GLY A 61 3.38 -1.00 9.98
C GLY A 61 2.34 0.13 10.01
N PHE A 62 1.07 -0.19 9.90
CA PHE A 62 -0.05 0.76 9.95
C PHE A 62 -0.78 0.77 11.30
N VAL A 63 -0.28 0.03 12.30
CA VAL A 63 -0.82 0.07 13.65
C VAL A 63 -0.29 1.30 14.37
N GLY A 64 -1.18 2.24 14.72
CA GLY A 64 -0.80 3.49 15.38
C GLY A 64 -1.92 4.51 15.42
N LYS A 65 -1.58 5.73 15.84
CA LYS A 65 -2.55 6.82 15.96
C LYS A 65 -3.08 7.22 14.58
N GLY A 66 -4.40 7.27 14.42
CA GLY A 66 -5.06 7.69 13.18
C GLY A 66 -5.11 6.62 12.08
N MET A 67 -4.72 5.34 12.39
CA MET A 67 -4.89 4.18 11.52
C MET A 67 -5.37 2.96 12.33
N LEU A 68 -4.71 1.79 12.18
CA LEU A 68 -5.15 0.55 12.80
C LEU A 68 -4.87 0.51 14.32
N ASP A 69 -5.69 -0.23 15.05
CA ASP A 69 -5.47 -0.60 16.46
C ASP A 69 -4.76 -1.95 16.58
N ALA A 70 -5.00 -2.87 15.65
CA ALA A 70 -4.27 -4.13 15.55
C ALA A 70 -4.14 -4.63 14.10
N ALA A 71 -3.10 -5.42 13.87
CA ALA A 71 -2.88 -6.20 12.65
C ALA A 71 -2.68 -7.67 13.00
N VAL A 72 -3.37 -8.56 12.29
CA VAL A 72 -3.26 -10.02 12.45
C VAL A 72 -2.38 -10.58 11.35
N CYS A 73 -1.20 -11.09 11.74
CA CYS A 73 -0.20 -11.58 10.79
C CYS A 73 -0.41 -13.08 10.53
N GLY A 74 -0.88 -13.43 9.34
CA GLY A 74 -0.94 -14.81 8.86
C GLY A 74 0.46 -15.37 8.55
N ASP A 75 0.56 -16.62 8.16
CA ASP A 75 1.79 -17.16 7.58
C ASP A 75 2.05 -16.52 6.21
N VAL A 76 3.23 -16.75 5.63
CA VAL A 76 3.61 -16.09 4.38
C VAL A 76 2.59 -16.44 3.29
N PHE A 77 1.92 -15.39 2.75
CA PHE A 77 0.85 -15.47 1.76
C PHE A 77 -0.36 -16.33 2.15
N ALA A 78 -0.56 -16.56 3.43
CA ALA A 78 -1.68 -17.33 3.95
C ALA A 78 -2.50 -16.52 4.96
N SER A 79 -3.82 -16.54 4.80
CA SER A 79 -4.75 -15.85 5.70
C SER A 79 -4.57 -16.29 7.16
N PRO A 80 -4.64 -15.37 8.14
CA PRO A 80 -4.73 -15.76 9.54
C PRO A 80 -6.04 -16.54 9.79
N SER A 81 -5.99 -17.46 10.74
CA SER A 81 -7.18 -18.22 11.13
C SER A 81 -8.24 -17.34 11.80
N GLN A 82 -9.51 -17.77 11.73
CA GLN A 82 -10.62 -17.11 12.44
C GLN A 82 -10.34 -16.90 13.93
N VAL A 83 -9.65 -17.84 14.59
CA VAL A 83 -9.30 -17.72 16.02
C VAL A 83 -8.32 -16.59 16.26
N GLN A 84 -7.33 -16.41 15.40
CA GLN A 84 -6.37 -15.31 15.52
C GLN A 84 -7.09 -13.95 15.38
N VAL A 85 -7.95 -13.80 14.38
CA VAL A 85 -8.72 -12.57 14.15
C VAL A 85 -9.69 -12.31 15.32
N TYR A 86 -10.41 -13.33 15.79
CA TYR A 86 -11.30 -13.22 16.95
C TYR A 86 -10.54 -12.76 18.21
N GLN A 87 -9.33 -13.29 18.45
CA GLN A 87 -8.51 -12.84 19.58
C GLN A 87 -8.03 -11.39 19.43
N ALA A 88 -7.78 -10.93 18.21
CA ALA A 88 -7.48 -9.53 17.97
C ALA A 88 -8.68 -8.63 18.30
N ILE A 89 -9.88 -9.02 17.87
CA ILE A 89 -11.12 -8.30 18.20
C ILE A 89 -11.27 -8.19 19.73
N LYS A 90 -11.10 -9.28 20.46
CA LYS A 90 -11.18 -9.26 21.94
C LYS A 90 -10.10 -8.40 22.58
N ALA A 91 -8.86 -8.46 22.06
CA ALA A 91 -7.73 -7.73 22.62
C ALA A 91 -7.82 -6.21 22.41
N THR A 92 -8.62 -5.75 21.44
CA THR A 92 -8.81 -4.33 21.12
C THR A 92 -10.24 -3.86 21.24
N ALA A 93 -11.14 -4.68 21.82
CA ALA A 93 -12.55 -4.36 21.97
C ALA A 93 -12.76 -2.97 22.59
N SER A 94 -13.65 -2.19 21.99
CA SER A 94 -14.02 -0.85 22.44
C SER A 94 -15.53 -0.74 22.64
N ASP A 95 -15.96 0.30 23.37
CA ASP A 95 -17.37 0.55 23.64
C ASP A 95 -18.14 0.97 22.37
N LYS A 96 -17.43 1.40 21.34
CA LYS A 96 -17.97 1.79 20.02
C LYS A 96 -17.92 0.69 18.96
N GLY A 97 -17.50 -0.52 19.34
CA GLY A 97 -17.39 -1.66 18.42
C GLY A 97 -16.10 -1.69 17.60
N THR A 98 -16.04 -2.65 16.70
CA THR A 98 -14.86 -2.95 15.87
C THR A 98 -15.22 -2.92 14.39
N LEU A 99 -14.39 -2.28 13.57
CA LEU A 99 -14.45 -2.35 12.12
C LEU A 99 -13.27 -3.17 11.60
N LEU A 100 -13.56 -4.22 10.83
CA LEU A 100 -12.57 -5.02 10.13
C LEU A 100 -12.38 -4.47 8.71
N ILE A 101 -11.14 -4.23 8.30
CA ILE A 101 -10.81 -3.84 6.92
C ILE A 101 -10.16 -5.05 6.27
N ILE A 102 -10.82 -5.64 5.28
CA ILE A 102 -10.49 -6.94 4.72
C ILE A 102 -10.16 -6.79 3.24
N LYS A 103 -8.97 -7.23 2.84
CA LYS A 103 -8.65 -7.39 1.41
C LYS A 103 -9.48 -8.52 0.81
N ASN A 104 -9.98 -8.34 -0.39
CA ASN A 104 -10.83 -9.34 -1.05
C ASN A 104 -10.02 -10.55 -1.52
N TYR A 105 -9.78 -11.47 -0.61
CA TYR A 105 -9.28 -12.84 -0.84
C TYR A 105 -10.17 -13.82 -0.11
N SER A 106 -10.49 -14.96 -0.74
CA SER A 106 -11.46 -15.93 -0.20
C SER A 106 -11.11 -16.40 1.22
N GLY A 107 -9.83 -16.64 1.51
CA GLY A 107 -9.38 -17.03 2.84
C GLY A 107 -9.56 -15.92 3.88
N ASP A 108 -9.18 -14.68 3.54
CA ASP A 108 -9.34 -13.54 4.43
C ASP A 108 -10.83 -13.27 4.68
N MET A 109 -11.65 -13.21 3.63
CA MET A 109 -13.09 -12.98 3.78
C MET A 109 -13.75 -14.01 4.67
N MET A 110 -13.49 -15.30 4.45
CA MET A 110 -14.05 -16.39 5.24
C MET A 110 -13.61 -16.31 6.72
N ASN A 111 -12.32 -16.15 6.97
CA ASN A 111 -11.77 -16.17 8.33
C ASN A 111 -12.16 -14.95 9.15
N PHE A 112 -12.14 -13.74 8.53
CA PHE A 112 -12.52 -12.51 9.22
C PHE A 112 -14.03 -12.45 9.49
N GLN A 113 -14.88 -12.86 8.55
CA GLN A 113 -16.32 -12.93 8.78
C GLN A 113 -16.70 -13.97 9.85
N SER A 114 -16.05 -15.14 9.85
CA SER A 114 -16.24 -16.13 10.90
C SER A 114 -15.80 -15.61 12.27
N ALA A 115 -14.72 -14.83 12.33
CA ALA A 115 -14.27 -14.20 13.57
C ALA A 115 -15.24 -13.12 14.06
N ALA A 116 -15.81 -12.33 13.16
CA ALA A 116 -16.86 -11.36 13.50
C ALA A 116 -18.09 -12.06 14.12
N TYR A 117 -18.55 -13.14 13.52
CA TYR A 117 -19.65 -13.94 14.06
C TYR A 117 -19.35 -14.48 15.48
N LEU A 118 -18.12 -14.99 15.72
CA LEU A 118 -17.70 -15.43 17.06
C LEU A 118 -17.69 -14.28 18.06
N ALA A 119 -17.26 -13.08 17.66
CA ALA A 119 -17.24 -11.91 18.52
C ALA A 119 -18.66 -11.42 18.88
N GLU A 120 -19.59 -11.47 17.94
CA GLU A 120 -21.01 -11.15 18.19
C GLU A 120 -21.63 -12.09 19.22
N MET A 121 -21.25 -13.38 19.25
CA MET A 121 -21.69 -14.32 20.31
C MET A 121 -21.19 -13.92 21.70
N ASP A 122 -20.06 -13.18 21.78
CA ASP A 122 -19.53 -12.59 23.00
C ASP A 122 -20.06 -11.15 23.26
N ASN A 123 -21.11 -10.73 22.56
CA ASN A 123 -21.70 -9.38 22.60
C ASN A 123 -20.73 -8.27 22.23
N ILE A 124 -19.74 -8.52 21.37
CA ILE A 124 -18.87 -7.51 20.79
C ILE A 124 -19.43 -7.13 19.42
N THR A 125 -19.81 -5.87 19.25
CA THR A 125 -20.31 -5.36 17.97
C THR A 125 -19.16 -5.26 16.97
N VAL A 126 -19.32 -5.95 15.83
CA VAL A 126 -18.32 -5.98 14.75
C VAL A 126 -18.98 -5.72 13.41
N ASP A 127 -18.32 -4.96 12.57
CA ASP A 127 -18.70 -4.79 11.17
C ASP A 127 -17.44 -4.84 10.29
N TYR A 128 -17.60 -4.86 8.97
CA TYR A 128 -16.46 -4.93 8.07
C TYR A 128 -16.65 -4.13 6.79
N VAL A 129 -15.51 -3.79 6.16
CA VAL A 129 -15.40 -3.23 4.82
C VAL A 129 -14.49 -4.14 4.00
N LYS A 130 -14.94 -4.48 2.80
CA LYS A 130 -14.18 -5.24 1.80
C LYS A 130 -13.44 -4.28 0.87
N VAL A 131 -12.15 -4.52 0.63
CA VAL A 131 -11.34 -3.77 -0.32
C VAL A 131 -11.04 -4.62 -1.55
N GLU A 132 -11.38 -4.11 -2.73
CA GLU A 132 -11.27 -4.77 -4.03
C GLU A 132 -10.82 -3.79 -5.12
N ASP A 133 -9.67 -3.17 -4.88
CA ASP A 133 -9.15 -2.02 -5.64
C ASP A 133 -8.40 -2.38 -6.92
N ASP A 134 -7.98 -3.64 -7.12
CA ASP A 134 -7.19 -4.05 -8.27
C ASP A 134 -8.04 -4.17 -9.53
N ILE A 135 -7.76 -3.32 -10.53
CA ILE A 135 -8.49 -3.31 -11.80
C ILE A 135 -7.95 -4.31 -12.84
N ALA A 136 -6.83 -4.98 -12.55
CA ALA A 136 -6.21 -5.89 -13.51
C ALA A 136 -7.10 -7.10 -13.83
N VAL A 137 -7.83 -7.63 -12.85
CA VAL A 137 -8.67 -8.81 -12.99
C VAL A 137 -10.04 -8.61 -12.35
N GLN A 138 -11.08 -9.19 -12.93
CA GLN A 138 -12.41 -9.20 -12.33
C GLN A 138 -12.58 -10.38 -11.35
N ASP A 139 -11.95 -11.51 -11.66
CA ASP A 139 -11.88 -12.71 -10.82
C ASP A 139 -10.48 -13.32 -10.92
N SER A 140 -10.00 -13.95 -9.86
CA SER A 140 -8.71 -14.62 -9.84
C SER A 140 -8.82 -16.04 -9.25
N LEU A 141 -7.72 -16.77 -9.19
CA LEU A 141 -7.68 -18.09 -8.53
C LEU A 141 -8.04 -18.03 -7.03
N TYR A 142 -7.93 -16.86 -6.41
CA TYR A 142 -8.07 -16.66 -4.95
C TYR A 142 -9.22 -15.72 -4.58
N THR A 143 -9.92 -15.15 -5.57
CA THR A 143 -10.98 -14.15 -5.32
C THR A 143 -12.17 -14.36 -6.25
N VAL A 144 -13.36 -14.10 -5.72
CA VAL A 144 -14.55 -13.73 -6.50
C VAL A 144 -14.64 -12.21 -6.45
N GLY A 145 -14.60 -11.55 -7.58
CA GLY A 145 -14.40 -10.11 -7.69
C GLY A 145 -12.92 -9.71 -7.73
N ARG A 146 -12.66 -8.41 -7.74
CA ARG A 146 -11.31 -7.85 -7.82
C ARG A 146 -10.50 -8.14 -6.58
N ARG A 147 -9.17 -8.27 -6.72
CA ARG A 147 -8.24 -8.43 -5.58
C ARG A 147 -8.16 -7.15 -4.76
N GLY A 148 -7.92 -7.28 -3.45
CA GLY A 148 -7.54 -6.18 -2.57
C GLY A 148 -6.01 -6.04 -2.53
N VAL A 149 -5.49 -4.87 -2.91
CA VAL A 149 -4.05 -4.59 -3.00
C VAL A 149 -3.70 -3.27 -2.32
N ALA A 150 -2.74 -2.51 -2.83
CA ALA A 150 -2.14 -1.36 -2.16
C ALA A 150 -3.12 -0.20 -1.83
N GLY A 151 -4.22 -0.05 -2.56
CA GLY A 151 -5.26 0.93 -2.24
C GLY A 151 -5.88 0.77 -0.85
N THR A 152 -5.77 -0.42 -0.26
CA THR A 152 -6.13 -0.69 1.14
C THR A 152 -5.48 0.28 2.13
N VAL A 153 -4.29 0.80 1.82
CA VAL A 153 -3.59 1.80 2.67
C VAL A 153 -4.42 3.08 2.81
N PHE A 154 -5.05 3.53 1.74
CA PHE A 154 -5.95 4.69 1.81
C PHE A 154 -7.20 4.39 2.64
N VAL A 155 -7.76 3.18 2.53
CA VAL A 155 -8.92 2.78 3.35
C VAL A 155 -8.55 2.77 4.83
N HIS A 156 -7.36 2.24 5.19
CA HIS A 156 -6.84 2.29 6.58
C HIS A 156 -6.72 3.74 7.07
N LYS A 157 -6.15 4.61 6.25
CA LYS A 157 -5.94 6.03 6.59
C LYS A 157 -7.26 6.78 6.81
N ILE A 158 -8.21 6.62 5.90
CA ILE A 158 -9.51 7.28 5.95
C ILE A 158 -10.34 6.77 7.15
N ALA A 159 -10.46 5.43 7.30
CA ALA A 159 -11.17 4.83 8.42
C ALA A 159 -10.53 5.22 9.77
N GLY A 160 -9.19 5.25 9.83
CA GLY A 160 -8.45 5.63 11.02
C GLY A 160 -8.72 7.08 11.45
N ALA A 161 -8.74 8.00 10.50
CA ALA A 161 -9.07 9.40 10.76
C ALA A 161 -10.53 9.57 11.22
N ALA A 162 -11.48 8.85 10.60
CA ALA A 162 -12.89 8.86 11.00
C ALA A 162 -13.08 8.30 12.43
N ALA A 163 -12.45 7.17 12.74
CA ALA A 163 -12.48 6.60 14.09
C ALA A 163 -11.84 7.55 15.12
N GLN A 164 -10.73 8.21 14.76
CA GLN A 164 -10.05 9.15 15.66
C GLN A 164 -10.88 10.39 15.98
N LYS A 165 -11.83 10.78 15.11
CA LYS A 165 -12.84 11.81 15.40
C LYS A 165 -13.94 11.35 16.37
N GLY A 166 -13.92 10.09 16.79
CA GLY A 166 -14.90 9.53 17.74
C GLY A 166 -16.27 9.24 17.11
N LEU A 167 -16.35 9.05 15.80
CA LEU A 167 -17.60 8.70 15.11
C LEU A 167 -18.08 7.30 15.50
N GLU A 168 -19.37 7.05 15.34
CA GLU A 168 -20.00 5.75 15.61
C GLU A 168 -19.62 4.72 14.52
N LEU A 169 -19.69 3.42 14.84
CA LEU A 169 -19.27 2.33 13.96
C LEU A 169 -19.92 2.39 12.57
N ALA A 170 -21.20 2.65 12.50
CA ALA A 170 -21.93 2.74 11.24
C ALA A 170 -21.38 3.87 10.33
N GLU A 171 -21.00 4.99 10.94
CA GLU A 171 -20.46 6.13 10.20
C GLU A 171 -19.00 5.91 9.76
N VAL A 172 -18.17 5.34 10.65
CA VAL A 172 -16.80 4.93 10.29
C VAL A 172 -16.83 3.92 9.14
N LYS A 173 -17.74 2.93 9.20
CA LYS A 173 -17.94 1.96 8.10
C LYS A 173 -18.36 2.66 6.81
N ARG A 174 -19.35 3.56 6.85
CA ARG A 174 -19.81 4.29 5.67
C ARG A 174 -18.68 5.04 4.97
N ILE A 175 -17.86 5.75 5.76
CA ILE A 175 -16.73 6.52 5.26
C ILE A 175 -15.63 5.59 4.70
N ALA A 176 -15.32 4.51 5.40
CA ALA A 176 -14.34 3.50 4.95
C ALA A 176 -14.80 2.81 3.66
N GLN A 177 -16.10 2.48 3.55
CA GLN A 177 -16.69 1.90 2.34
C GLN A 177 -16.61 2.88 1.17
N LYS A 178 -16.93 4.16 1.40
CA LYS A 178 -16.79 5.20 0.40
C LYS A 178 -15.36 5.31 -0.12
N ALA A 179 -14.36 5.20 0.75
CA ALA A 179 -12.96 5.16 0.31
C ALA A 179 -12.64 3.90 -0.51
N ALA A 180 -13.13 2.72 -0.08
CA ALA A 180 -12.95 1.47 -0.81
C ALA A 180 -13.62 1.49 -2.19
N ASP A 181 -14.79 2.11 -2.31
CA ASP A 181 -15.51 2.26 -3.58
C ASP A 181 -14.82 3.20 -4.57
N ASN A 182 -14.04 4.16 -4.07
CA ASN A 182 -13.39 5.22 -4.84
C ASN A 182 -11.87 5.07 -5.00
N VAL A 183 -11.30 3.91 -4.65
CA VAL A 183 -9.87 3.61 -4.85
C VAL A 183 -9.69 2.54 -5.92
N ARG A 184 -8.70 2.71 -6.79
CA ARG A 184 -8.30 1.72 -7.81
C ARG A 184 -6.79 1.62 -7.86
N SER A 185 -6.32 0.42 -8.16
CA SER A 185 -4.89 0.08 -8.23
C SER A 185 -4.60 -0.77 -9.46
N LEU A 186 -3.38 -0.64 -9.96
CA LEU A 186 -2.85 -1.45 -11.05
C LEU A 186 -1.34 -1.61 -10.86
N GLY A 187 -0.82 -2.81 -11.10
CA GLY A 187 0.59 -3.13 -10.88
C GLY A 187 1.26 -3.80 -12.08
N PHE A 188 2.59 -3.83 -12.03
CA PHE A 188 3.45 -4.57 -12.95
C PHE A 188 4.68 -5.11 -12.22
N ALA A 189 5.32 -6.15 -12.76
CA ALA A 189 6.54 -6.71 -12.19
C ALA A 189 7.58 -7.07 -13.26
N PHE A 190 8.86 -6.90 -12.90
CA PHE A 190 10.03 -7.33 -13.68
C PHE A 190 10.59 -8.66 -13.21
N THR A 191 10.31 -9.05 -11.96
CA THR A 191 10.65 -10.37 -11.41
C THR A 191 9.46 -10.93 -10.65
N SER A 192 9.45 -12.24 -10.43
CA SER A 192 8.55 -12.83 -9.44
C SER A 192 9.13 -12.71 -8.03
N CYS A 193 8.34 -13.07 -7.02
CA CYS A 193 8.83 -13.23 -5.66
C CYS A 193 9.24 -14.67 -5.36
N THR A 194 10.09 -14.84 -4.32
CA THR A 194 10.47 -16.14 -3.79
C THR A 194 9.86 -16.36 -2.42
N VAL A 195 8.82 -17.20 -2.36
CA VAL A 195 8.21 -17.60 -1.09
C VAL A 195 9.19 -18.48 -0.29
N PRO A 196 9.51 -18.15 0.98
CA PRO A 196 10.51 -18.88 1.76
C PRO A 196 10.31 -20.40 1.84
N ALA A 197 9.07 -20.83 2.04
CA ALA A 197 8.75 -22.28 2.11
C ALA A 197 8.94 -23.00 0.78
N LYS A 198 8.77 -22.32 -0.37
CA LYS A 198 8.97 -22.88 -1.71
C LYS A 198 10.45 -22.84 -2.12
N GLY A 199 11.19 -21.81 -1.75
CA GLY A 199 12.60 -21.63 -2.04
C GLY A 199 12.96 -21.29 -3.49
N THR A 200 11.97 -21.22 -4.39
CA THR A 200 12.11 -20.89 -5.82
C THR A 200 11.16 -19.78 -6.21
N PRO A 201 11.46 -19.02 -7.27
CA PRO A 201 10.54 -18.03 -7.83
C PRO A 201 9.16 -18.62 -8.16
N THR A 202 8.12 -17.81 -8.07
CA THR A 202 6.74 -18.25 -8.35
C THR A 202 6.48 -18.37 -9.86
N PHE A 203 7.12 -17.53 -10.66
CA PHE A 203 7.18 -17.60 -12.12
C PHE A 203 8.53 -17.06 -12.61
N GLU A 204 8.85 -17.25 -13.89
CA GLU A 204 10.10 -16.76 -14.51
C GLU A 204 9.75 -15.80 -15.65
N LEU A 205 10.58 -14.76 -15.82
CA LEU A 205 10.55 -13.79 -16.92
C LEU A 205 11.91 -13.77 -17.60
N ALA A 206 11.94 -13.57 -18.92
CA ALA A 206 13.17 -13.27 -19.63
C ALA A 206 13.68 -11.86 -19.24
N GLU A 207 14.96 -11.57 -19.54
CA GLU A 207 15.59 -10.30 -19.15
C GLU A 207 14.91 -9.06 -19.77
N ASP A 208 14.22 -9.21 -20.90
CA ASP A 208 13.52 -8.16 -21.60
C ASP A 208 12.00 -8.22 -21.47
N GLU A 209 11.49 -9.01 -20.50
CA GLU A 209 10.06 -9.20 -20.26
C GLU A 209 9.61 -8.61 -18.92
N MET A 210 8.35 -8.24 -18.89
CA MET A 210 7.62 -7.83 -17.69
C MET A 210 6.24 -8.50 -17.64
N GLU A 211 5.69 -8.59 -16.45
CA GLU A 211 4.32 -9.06 -16.21
C GLU A 211 3.45 -7.87 -15.83
N TYR A 212 2.41 -7.59 -16.61
CA TYR A 212 1.48 -6.47 -16.39
C TYR A 212 0.21 -6.96 -15.69
N GLY A 213 -0.28 -6.21 -14.70
CA GLY A 213 -1.46 -6.57 -13.92
C GLY A 213 -1.22 -7.66 -12.87
N VAL A 214 0.00 -7.74 -12.31
CA VAL A 214 0.34 -8.71 -11.25
C VAL A 214 -0.40 -8.39 -9.96
N GLY A 215 -0.69 -9.45 -9.18
CA GLY A 215 -1.11 -9.34 -7.80
C GLY A 215 0.05 -9.29 -6.82
N ILE A 216 -0.27 -9.34 -5.52
CA ILE A 216 0.71 -9.24 -4.43
C ILE A 216 1.12 -10.59 -3.82
N HIS A 217 0.63 -11.71 -4.33
CA HIS A 217 0.95 -13.06 -3.85
C HIS A 217 1.85 -13.86 -4.81
N GLY A 218 2.54 -13.18 -5.73
CA GLY A 218 3.41 -13.82 -6.71
C GLY A 218 2.66 -14.60 -7.80
N GLU A 219 1.37 -14.32 -8.00
CA GLU A 219 0.62 -14.83 -9.13
C GLU A 219 0.98 -14.05 -10.41
N PRO A 220 0.93 -14.72 -11.58
CA PRO A 220 1.11 -14.02 -12.86
C PRO A 220 0.09 -12.90 -13.05
N GLY A 221 0.44 -11.92 -13.86
CA GLY A 221 -0.46 -10.85 -14.28
C GLY A 221 -1.44 -11.27 -15.36
N ILE A 222 -2.04 -10.27 -16.00
CA ILE A 222 -2.98 -10.49 -17.11
C ILE A 222 -2.29 -10.69 -18.45
N ARG A 223 -1.04 -10.22 -18.58
CA ARG A 223 -0.24 -10.42 -19.78
C ARG A 223 1.26 -10.24 -19.52
N ARG A 224 2.03 -11.04 -20.24
CA ARG A 224 3.47 -10.91 -20.35
C ARG A 224 3.80 -10.10 -21.59
N GLU A 225 4.70 -9.15 -21.47
CA GLU A 225 5.09 -8.24 -22.55
C GLU A 225 6.54 -7.76 -22.40
N LYS A 226 7.06 -7.03 -23.37
CA LYS A 226 8.38 -6.42 -23.28
C LYS A 226 8.41 -5.30 -22.27
N ILE A 227 9.58 -5.09 -21.64
CA ILE A 227 9.81 -3.98 -20.71
C ILE A 227 9.45 -2.67 -21.38
N ALA A 228 8.66 -1.86 -20.68
CA ALA A 228 8.29 -0.51 -21.09
C ALA A 228 9.01 0.54 -20.23
N THR A 229 9.14 1.75 -20.76
CA THR A 229 9.69 2.89 -20.02
C THR A 229 8.73 3.36 -18.92
N ALA A 230 9.25 4.14 -17.96
CA ALA A 230 8.42 4.70 -16.89
C ALA A 230 7.26 5.56 -17.44
N ASP A 231 7.51 6.33 -18.49
CA ASP A 231 6.48 7.16 -19.13
C ASP A 231 5.39 6.30 -19.80
N GLU A 232 5.76 5.24 -20.51
CA GLU A 232 4.80 4.31 -21.14
C GLU A 232 3.98 3.55 -20.09
N LEU A 233 4.62 3.10 -19.01
CA LEU A 233 3.93 2.46 -17.88
C LEU A 233 2.95 3.42 -17.21
N ALA A 234 3.41 4.62 -16.87
CA ALA A 234 2.58 5.65 -16.24
C ALA A 234 1.38 6.02 -17.12
N HIS A 235 1.59 6.24 -18.41
CA HIS A 235 0.52 6.55 -19.36
C HIS A 235 -0.57 5.48 -19.34
N ARG A 236 -0.21 4.21 -19.55
CA ARG A 236 -1.16 3.10 -19.60
C ARG A 236 -1.86 2.86 -18.27
N MET A 237 -1.12 2.96 -17.15
CA MET A 237 -1.70 2.74 -15.82
C MET A 237 -2.65 3.86 -15.43
N VAL A 238 -2.25 5.12 -15.63
CA VAL A 238 -3.09 6.28 -15.31
C VAL A 238 -4.35 6.29 -16.19
N GLU A 239 -4.22 6.00 -17.50
CA GLU A 239 -5.37 5.91 -18.39
C GLU A 239 -6.39 4.88 -17.89
N ALA A 240 -5.94 3.65 -17.59
CA ALA A 240 -6.82 2.58 -17.10
C ALA A 240 -7.48 2.92 -15.74
N LEU A 241 -6.73 3.55 -14.82
CA LEU A 241 -7.24 3.95 -13.51
C LEU A 241 -8.26 5.10 -13.62
N VAL A 242 -8.00 6.08 -14.48
CA VAL A 242 -8.89 7.22 -14.74
C VAL A 242 -10.22 6.73 -15.35
N ASP A 243 -10.15 5.81 -16.31
CA ASP A 243 -11.33 5.26 -16.96
C ASP A 243 -12.20 4.44 -15.99
N ASP A 244 -11.59 3.60 -15.15
CA ASP A 244 -12.32 2.79 -14.17
C ASP A 244 -12.96 3.65 -13.06
N LEU A 245 -12.23 4.67 -12.56
CA LEU A 245 -12.73 5.63 -11.58
C LEU A 245 -13.69 6.68 -12.17
N LYS A 246 -13.78 6.76 -13.50
CA LYS A 246 -14.55 7.80 -14.21
C LYS A 246 -14.16 9.19 -13.74
N LEU A 247 -12.84 9.44 -13.70
CA LEU A 247 -12.33 10.75 -13.32
C LEU A 247 -12.57 11.77 -14.43
N ALA A 248 -12.93 12.99 -14.05
CA ALA A 248 -13.17 14.12 -14.94
C ALA A 248 -12.14 15.22 -14.69
N ASP A 249 -12.05 16.18 -15.60
CA ASP A 249 -11.20 17.35 -15.46
C ASP A 249 -11.43 18.04 -14.11
N ASN A 250 -10.32 18.39 -13.48
CA ASN A 250 -10.25 19.03 -12.15
C ASN A 250 -10.64 18.14 -10.96
N ASP A 251 -10.95 16.85 -11.15
CA ASP A 251 -11.12 15.95 -10.02
C ASP A 251 -9.85 15.90 -9.17
N GLU A 252 -10.04 15.90 -7.86
CA GLU A 252 -8.97 15.74 -6.87
C GLU A 252 -8.70 14.25 -6.61
N VAL A 253 -7.42 13.88 -6.49
CA VAL A 253 -7.00 12.50 -6.25
C VAL A 253 -5.90 12.42 -5.20
N ALA A 254 -5.84 11.28 -4.47
CA ALA A 254 -4.62 10.87 -3.79
C ALA A 254 -3.90 9.83 -4.63
N VAL A 255 -2.57 9.87 -4.60
CA VAL A 255 -1.68 9.01 -5.38
C VAL A 255 -0.82 8.17 -4.44
N LEU A 256 -0.77 6.87 -4.66
CA LEU A 256 0.20 5.98 -4.03
C LEU A 256 1.01 5.27 -5.12
N VAL A 257 2.32 5.54 -5.15
CA VAL A 257 3.29 4.77 -5.95
C VAL A 257 3.97 3.79 -5.01
N ASN A 258 3.57 2.53 -5.13
CA ASN A 258 3.91 1.47 -4.20
C ASN A 258 4.88 0.48 -4.82
N GLY A 259 6.05 0.30 -4.23
CA GLY A 259 7.02 -0.72 -4.61
C GLY A 259 6.64 -2.11 -4.08
N PHE A 260 7.05 -3.16 -4.78
CA PHE A 260 6.78 -4.53 -4.38
C PHE A 260 7.88 -5.18 -3.52
N GLY A 261 8.87 -4.40 -3.08
CA GLY A 261 9.91 -4.83 -2.13
C GLY A 261 11.33 -4.74 -2.66
N SER A 262 11.57 -5.07 -3.93
CA SER A 262 12.93 -5.02 -4.52
C SER A 262 13.16 -3.83 -5.45
N THR A 263 12.16 -2.99 -5.71
CA THR A 263 12.34 -1.81 -6.55
C THR A 263 13.01 -0.68 -5.76
N PRO A 264 14.14 -0.13 -6.21
CA PRO A 264 14.81 0.98 -5.55
C PRO A 264 13.90 2.22 -5.44
N LEU A 265 14.06 2.96 -4.36
CA LEU A 265 13.29 4.20 -4.14
C LEU A 265 13.53 5.24 -5.25
N MET A 266 14.73 5.27 -5.85
CA MET A 266 15.05 6.09 -7.00
C MET A 266 14.09 5.80 -8.17
N GLU A 267 13.89 4.53 -8.52
CA GLU A 267 13.01 4.12 -9.62
C GLU A 267 11.53 4.40 -9.32
N LEU A 268 11.10 4.22 -8.06
CA LEU A 268 9.75 4.60 -7.63
C LEU A 268 9.50 6.11 -7.80
N ASN A 269 10.51 6.95 -7.56
CA ASN A 269 10.39 8.39 -7.78
C ASN A 269 10.40 8.77 -9.27
N VAL A 270 11.12 8.04 -10.13
CA VAL A 270 11.01 8.19 -11.58
C VAL A 270 9.57 7.87 -12.05
N LEU A 271 9.02 6.74 -11.59
CA LEU A 271 7.62 6.38 -11.88
C LEU A 271 6.64 7.43 -11.32
N ASN A 272 6.88 7.93 -10.11
CA ASN A 272 6.05 8.99 -9.51
C ASN A 272 6.03 10.25 -10.37
N TYR A 273 7.18 10.69 -10.87
CA TYR A 273 7.24 11.84 -11.77
C TYR A 273 6.44 11.61 -13.06
N ALA A 274 6.59 10.43 -13.68
CA ALA A 274 5.85 10.06 -14.88
C ALA A 274 4.33 10.00 -14.64
N VAL A 275 3.89 9.41 -13.51
CA VAL A 275 2.47 9.35 -13.12
C VAL A 275 1.89 10.76 -12.95
N ASN A 276 2.59 11.65 -12.24
CA ASN A 276 2.07 13.01 -12.02
C ASN A 276 2.08 13.85 -13.30
N LYS A 277 2.99 13.60 -14.23
CA LYS A 277 2.99 14.17 -15.57
C LYS A 277 1.70 13.78 -16.35
N GLU A 278 1.32 12.50 -16.28
CA GLU A 278 0.09 12.03 -16.92
C GLU A 278 -1.17 12.57 -16.23
N LEU A 279 -1.19 12.70 -14.90
CA LEU A 279 -2.31 13.32 -14.18
C LEU A 279 -2.47 14.80 -14.57
N ALA A 280 -1.37 15.54 -14.70
CA ALA A 280 -1.38 16.93 -15.19
C ALA A 280 -1.90 17.03 -16.62
N ASN A 281 -1.51 16.10 -17.52
CA ASN A 281 -2.01 16.05 -18.91
C ASN A 281 -3.54 15.82 -18.96
N LYS A 282 -4.10 15.16 -17.96
CA LYS A 282 -5.54 14.89 -17.81
C LYS A 282 -6.26 15.94 -16.95
N ASN A 283 -5.61 17.05 -16.59
CA ASN A 283 -6.12 18.12 -15.72
C ASN A 283 -6.60 17.61 -14.34
N LEU A 284 -6.00 16.56 -13.81
CA LEU A 284 -6.30 16.04 -12.48
C LEU A 284 -5.42 16.70 -11.42
N LYS A 285 -5.92 16.78 -10.18
CA LYS A 285 -5.28 17.50 -9.07
C LYS A 285 -4.86 16.54 -7.95
N PRO A 286 -3.58 16.12 -7.89
CA PRO A 286 -3.08 15.39 -6.74
C PRO A 286 -3.10 16.25 -5.47
N VAL A 287 -3.81 15.76 -4.43
CA VAL A 287 -3.87 16.38 -3.09
C VAL A 287 -2.80 15.80 -2.18
N ARG A 288 -2.51 14.50 -2.35
CA ARG A 288 -1.50 13.78 -1.58
C ARG A 288 -0.80 12.76 -2.47
N ILE A 289 0.52 12.74 -2.40
CA ILE A 289 1.36 11.76 -3.10
C ILE A 289 2.16 10.99 -2.06
N ILE A 290 2.10 9.66 -2.12
CA ILE A 290 2.81 8.74 -1.24
C ILE A 290 3.66 7.83 -2.12
N VAL A 291 4.97 7.74 -1.83
CA VAL A 291 5.92 6.92 -2.61
C VAL A 291 6.75 6.04 -1.69
N GLY A 292 6.82 4.77 -1.98
CA GLY A 292 7.63 3.82 -1.20
C GLY A 292 7.05 2.42 -1.18
N ASN A 293 7.54 1.57 -0.28
CA ASN A 293 7.01 0.25 -0.04
C ASN A 293 5.94 0.31 1.06
N TYR A 294 4.68 0.07 0.70
CA TYR A 294 3.54 0.13 1.62
C TYR A 294 2.72 -1.16 1.62
N MET A 295 2.69 -1.88 0.50
CA MET A 295 2.13 -3.22 0.37
C MET A 295 2.95 -3.99 -0.66
N THR A 296 3.86 -4.82 -0.19
CA THR A 296 4.85 -5.49 -1.00
C THR A 296 4.43 -6.92 -1.41
N SER A 297 5.26 -7.58 -2.18
CA SER A 297 5.20 -9.00 -2.51
C SER A 297 6.59 -9.61 -2.28
N ILE A 298 7.02 -9.62 -1.04
CA ILE A 298 8.32 -10.10 -0.54
C ILE A 298 9.49 -9.37 -1.25
N ASP A 299 10.12 -10.04 -2.22
CA ASP A 299 11.28 -9.57 -2.99
C ASP A 299 10.98 -9.38 -4.48
N MET A 300 9.73 -9.14 -4.83
CA MET A 300 9.34 -8.85 -6.21
C MET A 300 9.88 -7.48 -6.64
N ALA A 301 10.51 -7.41 -7.81
CA ALA A 301 10.82 -6.14 -8.46
C ALA A 301 9.65 -5.71 -9.33
N GLY A 302 9.13 -4.53 -9.09
CA GLY A 302 7.96 -3.98 -9.74
C GLY A 302 7.29 -2.94 -8.86
N ALA A 303 6.17 -2.42 -9.31
CA ALA A 303 5.42 -1.40 -8.60
C ALA A 303 3.93 -1.45 -8.93
N SER A 304 3.13 -0.77 -8.12
CA SER A 304 1.74 -0.46 -8.41
C SER A 304 1.46 1.02 -8.23
N VAL A 305 0.47 1.51 -8.95
CA VAL A 305 -0.09 2.85 -8.77
C VAL A 305 -1.52 2.69 -8.26
N SER A 306 -1.84 3.41 -7.19
CA SER A 306 -3.22 3.52 -6.70
C SER A 306 -3.67 4.97 -6.78
N LEU A 307 -4.89 5.17 -7.28
CA LEU A 307 -5.58 6.47 -7.27
C LEU A 307 -6.82 6.36 -6.38
N LEU A 308 -6.97 7.31 -5.46
CA LEU A 308 -8.21 7.49 -4.69
C LEU A 308 -8.88 8.77 -5.17
N LYS A 309 -10.08 8.67 -5.74
CA LYS A 309 -10.92 9.82 -6.07
C LYS A 309 -11.40 10.49 -4.79
N LEU A 310 -11.23 11.80 -4.71
CA LEU A 310 -11.56 12.58 -3.52
C LEU A 310 -12.79 13.43 -3.76
N ASP A 311 -13.60 13.56 -2.74
CA ASP A 311 -14.48 14.68 -2.49
C ASP A 311 -14.06 15.38 -1.20
N GLU A 312 -14.72 16.45 -0.81
CA GLU A 312 -14.39 17.22 0.39
C GLU A 312 -14.38 16.37 1.67
N GLU A 313 -15.29 15.39 1.76
CA GLU A 313 -15.35 14.49 2.91
C GLU A 313 -14.11 13.59 2.99
N LEU A 314 -13.81 12.81 1.94
CA LEU A 314 -12.65 11.93 1.90
C LEU A 314 -11.34 12.72 2.03
N LYS A 315 -11.23 13.88 1.39
CA LYS A 315 -10.09 14.80 1.50
C LYS A 315 -9.85 15.19 2.96
N SER A 316 -10.90 15.57 3.72
CA SER A 316 -10.77 15.96 5.11
C SER A 316 -10.18 14.86 6.02
N TYR A 317 -10.46 13.59 5.71
CA TYR A 317 -9.88 12.44 6.42
C TYR A 317 -8.50 12.06 5.91
N LEU A 318 -8.24 12.25 4.61
CA LEU A 318 -6.93 11.95 4.02
C LEU A 318 -5.81 12.82 4.60
N VAL A 319 -6.05 14.13 4.72
CA VAL A 319 -5.06 15.09 5.23
C VAL A 319 -4.95 15.11 6.76
N ALA A 320 -5.88 14.44 7.47
CA ALA A 320 -5.82 14.37 8.92
C ALA A 320 -4.51 13.72 9.42
N PRO A 321 -3.96 14.14 10.57
CA PRO A 321 -2.72 13.60 11.10
C PRO A 321 -2.75 12.09 11.33
N VAL A 322 -1.63 11.44 11.07
CA VAL A 322 -1.41 10.01 11.34
C VAL A 322 0.00 9.78 11.82
N GLU A 323 0.17 8.86 12.76
CA GLU A 323 1.46 8.45 13.28
C GLU A 323 1.48 6.94 13.50
N THR A 324 2.13 6.26 12.56
CA THR A 324 2.38 4.81 12.59
C THR A 324 3.84 4.54 12.26
N PRO A 325 4.35 3.32 12.46
CA PRO A 325 5.71 2.99 12.04
C PRO A 325 6.02 3.27 10.56
N SER A 326 5.03 3.13 9.68
CA SER A 326 5.27 3.18 8.22
C SER A 326 4.58 4.33 7.49
N LEU A 327 3.72 5.08 8.17
CA LEU A 327 3.09 6.28 7.61
C LEU A 327 2.98 7.37 8.67
N LYS A 328 3.49 8.55 8.34
CA LYS A 328 3.36 9.75 9.16
C LYS A 328 2.87 10.89 8.30
N ILE A 329 1.80 11.54 8.74
CA ILE A 329 1.26 12.78 8.18
C ILE A 329 1.11 13.75 9.34
N ASN A 330 1.74 14.92 9.23
CA ASN A 330 1.67 15.96 10.26
C ASN A 330 0.49 16.90 9.99
N GLU A 331 0.08 17.66 11.00
CA GLU A 331 -0.82 18.80 10.81
C GLU A 331 -0.14 19.87 9.94
N ASN A 332 -0.92 20.48 9.04
CA ASN A 332 -0.45 21.58 8.18
C ASN A 332 0.71 21.21 7.22
N GLU A 333 0.68 20.01 6.66
CA GLU A 333 1.57 19.72 5.53
C GLU A 333 1.20 20.57 4.31
N GLU A 334 2.22 21.01 3.57
CA GLU A 334 2.05 21.82 2.36
C GLU A 334 1.31 21.04 1.26
N ASP A 335 0.60 21.77 0.41
CA ASP A 335 -0.05 21.22 -0.77
C ASP A 335 0.99 20.70 -1.78
N VAL A 336 0.55 19.77 -2.63
CA VAL A 336 1.41 19.23 -3.68
C VAL A 336 1.73 20.31 -4.72
N ASP A 337 3.01 20.59 -4.89
CA ASP A 337 3.49 21.51 -5.93
C ASP A 337 3.59 20.80 -7.30
N MET A 338 2.61 21.05 -8.16
CA MET A 338 2.56 20.51 -9.52
C MET A 338 3.35 21.34 -10.56
N SER A 339 4.04 22.41 -10.14
CA SER A 339 4.81 23.27 -11.06
C SER A 339 5.94 22.50 -11.77
N LEU A 340 6.48 21.47 -11.13
CA LEU A 340 7.54 20.61 -11.69
C LEU A 340 7.08 19.76 -12.88
N VAL A 341 5.78 19.53 -13.03
CA VAL A 341 5.18 18.73 -14.12
C VAL A 341 4.31 19.59 -15.06
N ALA A 342 4.16 20.88 -14.75
CA ALA A 342 3.48 21.83 -15.65
C ALA A 342 4.17 21.82 -17.01
N LYS A 343 3.38 21.85 -18.10
CA LYS A 343 3.94 21.91 -19.47
C LYS A 343 4.98 23.02 -19.54
N GLN A 344 6.23 22.65 -19.71
CA GLN A 344 7.23 23.62 -20.12
C GLN A 344 6.77 24.14 -21.48
N ASP A 345 6.61 25.47 -21.60
CA ASP A 345 6.40 26.09 -22.89
C ASP A 345 7.47 25.54 -23.84
N GLU A 346 7.07 24.86 -24.90
CA GLU A 346 7.98 24.29 -25.91
C GLU A 346 8.88 25.35 -26.55
N ASN A 347 8.62 26.63 -26.30
CA ASN A 347 9.35 27.80 -26.73
C ASN A 347 10.40 28.33 -25.74
N LYS A 348 10.56 27.75 -24.54
CA LYS A 348 11.76 28.02 -23.74
C LYS A 348 12.92 27.24 -24.35
N VAL A 349 13.62 27.89 -25.26
CA VAL A 349 14.97 27.51 -25.69
C VAL A 349 15.76 27.21 -24.40
N VAL A 350 16.05 25.95 -24.19
CA VAL A 350 17.02 25.51 -23.17
C VAL A 350 18.28 26.30 -23.57
N LYS A 351 18.68 27.28 -22.77
CA LYS A 351 20.01 27.89 -22.94
C LYS A 351 20.95 26.71 -22.85
N GLU A 352 21.60 26.39 -24.00
CA GLU A 352 22.73 25.48 -23.96
C GLU A 352 23.68 26.04 -22.91
N VAL A 353 23.85 25.28 -21.83
CA VAL A 353 24.89 25.57 -20.85
C VAL A 353 26.21 25.32 -21.62
N SER A 354 26.84 26.36 -22.07
CA SER A 354 28.19 26.24 -22.66
C SER A 354 29.12 25.91 -21.49
N PHE A 355 29.58 24.68 -21.44
CA PHE A 355 30.60 24.26 -20.50
C PHE A 355 31.94 24.88 -20.91
N ASP A 356 32.66 25.44 -19.96
CA ASP A 356 34.04 25.84 -20.11
C ASP A 356 34.92 24.57 -20.13
N VAL A 357 35.37 24.19 -21.32
CA VAL A 357 36.07 22.92 -21.58
C VAL A 357 37.30 22.72 -20.70
N GLU A 358 38.00 23.80 -20.30
CA GLU A 358 39.17 23.70 -19.42
C GLU A 358 38.80 23.41 -17.95
N THR A 359 37.69 23.99 -17.45
CA THR A 359 37.22 23.75 -16.09
C THR A 359 36.56 22.37 -15.97
N ASP A 360 35.84 21.93 -16.99
CA ASP A 360 35.16 20.66 -17.01
C ASP A 360 36.07 19.45 -17.14
N LEU A 361 37.21 19.59 -17.84
CA LEU A 361 38.25 18.56 -17.88
C LEU A 361 38.92 18.35 -16.51
N ALA A 362 39.12 19.40 -15.72
CA ALA A 362 39.67 19.30 -14.40
C ALA A 362 38.69 18.61 -13.42
N TYR A 363 37.37 18.80 -13.59
CA TYR A 363 36.33 18.08 -12.81
C TYR A 363 36.21 16.63 -13.25
N ALA A 364 36.29 16.32 -14.53
CA ALA A 364 36.23 14.96 -15.05
C ALA A 364 37.40 14.10 -14.53
N ASP A 365 38.61 14.65 -14.43
CA ASP A 365 39.77 13.95 -13.88
C ASP A 365 39.62 13.65 -12.38
N VAL A 366 38.90 14.50 -11.64
CA VAL A 366 38.59 14.25 -10.19
C VAL A 366 37.52 13.20 -10.02
N GLU A 367 36.52 13.13 -10.90
CA GLU A 367 35.47 12.10 -10.83
C GLU A 367 35.97 10.71 -11.24
N ILE A 368 36.81 10.62 -12.26
CA ILE A 368 37.41 9.33 -12.69
C ILE A 368 38.32 8.77 -11.57
N GLY A 369 39.02 9.62 -10.82
CA GLY A 369 39.79 9.18 -9.66
C GLY A 369 38.98 8.67 -8.48
N ARG A 370 37.69 8.98 -8.38
CA ARG A 370 36.77 8.48 -7.34
C ARG A 370 36.01 7.20 -7.75
N ALA A 371 35.90 6.91 -9.02
CA ALA A 371 35.20 5.73 -9.52
C ALA A 371 36.01 4.42 -9.39
N HIS A 372 37.26 4.48 -8.91
CA HIS A 372 38.15 3.31 -8.77
C HIS A 372 38.53 3.00 -7.32
N VAL A 373 37.76 3.46 -6.31
CA VAL A 373 37.95 3.07 -4.90
C VAL A 373 36.81 2.16 -4.46
#